data_a2958b0ccde4c0ce25a3f8a28d6f0e5a
#
_entry.id   a2958b0ccde4c0ce25a3f8a28d6f0e5a
#
_cell.length_a   1.000
_cell.length_b   1.000
_cell.length_c   1.000
_cell.angle_alpha   90.00
_cell.angle_beta   90.00
_cell.angle_gamma   90.00
#
_symmetry.space_group_name_H-M   'P 1'
#
loop_
_entity.id
_entity.type
_entity.pdbx_description
1 polymer ?
#
loop_
_entity_poly.entity_id
_entity_poly.type
_entity_poly.pdbx_seq_one_letter_code
_entity_poly.pdbx_strand_id
1 'polypeptide(L)'
;MSEPPRFEWHGPKAAANRAEHKVTFEEAATVFGDPLGRIAGDPRHSEGEQRYVLLGQSNRRRLLVVMFTERGEAIHLISARKATRREEREYEEGEA
;
A
#
# COMPACT_ATOMS: atom_id res chain seq x y z
N MET A 1 6.43 23.73 -3.60
CA MET A 1 6.74 22.59 -2.74
C MET A 1 5.44 21.84 -2.43
N SER A 2 5.40 20.57 -2.71
CA SER A 2 4.19 19.81 -2.48
C SER A 2 4.16 19.31 -1.05
N GLU A 3 2.94 19.27 -0.50
CA GLU A 3 2.76 18.74 0.84
C GLU A 3 2.81 17.21 0.79
N PRO A 4 3.23 16.57 1.87
CA PRO A 4 3.18 15.10 1.92
C PRO A 4 1.73 14.65 1.79
N PRO A 5 1.50 13.45 1.26
CA PRO A 5 0.15 12.94 1.13
C PRO A 5 -0.50 12.76 2.50
N ARG A 6 -1.81 13.00 2.54
CA ARG A 6 -2.58 12.78 3.75
C ARG A 6 -3.19 11.39 3.67
N PHE A 7 -3.03 10.61 4.72
CA PHE A 7 -3.54 9.25 4.79
C PHE A 7 -4.75 9.18 5.70
N GLU A 8 -5.68 8.34 5.33
CA GLU A 8 -6.83 8.06 6.17
C GLU A 8 -7.18 6.58 6.08
N TRP A 9 -7.90 6.07 7.05
CA TRP A 9 -8.35 4.69 7.03
C TRP A 9 -9.46 4.49 8.05
N HIS A 10 -10.15 3.35 7.90
CA HIS A 10 -11.20 2.93 8.82
C HIS A 10 -10.56 2.17 9.98
N GLY A 11 -10.77 2.66 11.20
CA GLY A 11 -10.11 2.09 12.38
C GLY A 11 -10.32 0.59 12.57
N PRO A 12 -11.56 0.09 12.50
CA PRO A 12 -11.79 -1.36 12.65
C PRO A 12 -11.07 -2.19 11.60
N LYS A 13 -10.97 -1.69 10.36
CA LYS A 13 -10.24 -2.39 9.31
C LYS A 13 -8.74 -2.41 9.60
N ALA A 14 -8.22 -1.31 10.15
CA ALA A 14 -6.81 -1.26 10.51
C ALA A 14 -6.49 -2.29 11.59
N ALA A 15 -7.37 -2.42 12.58
CA ALA A 15 -7.18 -3.40 13.65
C ALA A 15 -7.24 -4.82 13.11
N ALA A 16 -8.19 -5.11 12.22
CA ALA A 16 -8.31 -6.43 11.62
C ALA A 16 -7.08 -6.74 10.77
N ASN A 17 -6.60 -5.77 10.01
CA ASN A 17 -5.42 -5.96 9.17
C ASN A 17 -4.19 -6.28 10.02
N ARG A 18 -4.03 -5.56 11.11
CA ARG A 18 -2.90 -5.82 12.02
C ARG A 18 -2.97 -7.22 12.60
N ALA A 19 -4.17 -7.64 13.01
CA ALA A 19 -4.34 -8.98 13.57
C ALA A 19 -4.05 -10.06 12.56
N GLU A 20 -4.52 -9.88 11.33
CA GLU A 20 -4.39 -10.90 10.29
C GLU A 20 -3.01 -10.93 9.64
N HIS A 21 -2.47 -9.76 9.29
CA HIS A 21 -1.26 -9.67 8.49
C HIS A 21 -0.03 -9.18 9.24
N LYS A 22 -0.20 -8.75 10.50
CA LYS A 22 0.90 -8.21 11.32
C LYS A 22 1.51 -6.95 10.69
N VAL A 23 0.69 -6.19 10.01
CA VAL A 23 1.09 -4.93 9.37
C VAL A 23 0.13 -3.83 9.82
N THR A 24 0.67 -2.75 10.36
CA THR A 24 -0.14 -1.60 10.74
C THR A 24 -0.32 -0.69 9.52
N PHE A 25 -1.40 0.09 9.52
CA PHE A 25 -1.59 1.05 8.44
C PHE A 25 -0.61 2.22 8.56
N GLU A 26 -0.12 2.50 9.77
CA GLU A 26 0.95 3.49 9.93
C GLU A 26 2.19 3.05 9.18
N GLU A 27 2.56 1.79 9.29
CA GLU A 27 3.71 1.28 8.54
C GLU A 27 3.42 1.26 7.04
N ALA A 28 2.20 0.86 6.66
CA ALA A 28 1.81 0.81 5.26
C ALA A 28 1.94 2.19 4.60
N ALA A 29 1.60 3.24 5.32
CA ALA A 29 1.71 4.60 4.79
C ALA A 29 3.14 4.95 4.41
N THR A 30 4.13 4.41 5.14
CA THR A 30 5.54 4.72 4.85
C THR A 30 6.00 4.14 3.51
N VAL A 31 5.29 3.14 2.97
CA VAL A 31 5.67 2.53 1.70
C VAL A 31 5.56 3.54 0.56
N PHE A 32 4.69 4.54 0.71
CA PHE A 32 4.53 5.57 -0.32
C PHE A 32 5.77 6.45 -0.46
N GLY A 33 6.71 6.38 0.47
CA GLY A 33 7.98 7.08 0.38
C GLY A 33 9.08 6.29 -0.30
N ASP A 34 8.82 5.06 -0.72
CA ASP A 34 9.82 4.24 -1.40
C ASP A 34 9.95 4.69 -2.86
N PRO A 35 11.11 5.24 -3.25
CA PRO A 35 11.27 5.70 -4.64
C PRO A 35 11.23 4.57 -5.66
N LEU A 36 11.39 3.34 -5.22
CA LEU A 36 11.32 2.17 -6.09
C LEU A 36 9.96 1.48 -6.03
N GLY A 37 9.01 2.07 -5.30
CA GLY A 37 7.67 1.53 -5.20
C GLY A 37 6.98 1.48 -6.55
N ARG A 38 6.15 0.46 -6.75
CA ARG A 38 5.47 0.24 -8.03
C ARG A 38 3.98 0.21 -7.80
N ILE A 39 3.27 1.07 -8.51
CA ILE A 39 1.82 1.20 -8.39
C ILE A 39 1.16 0.66 -9.65
N ALA A 40 0.10 -0.12 -9.45
CA ALA A 40 -0.72 -0.61 -10.55
C ALA A 40 -2.18 -0.47 -10.16
N GLY A 41 -3.05 -0.34 -11.15
CA GLY A 41 -4.48 -0.35 -10.91
C GLY A 41 -4.94 -1.76 -10.59
N ASP A 42 -6.02 -1.87 -9.84
CA ASP A 42 -6.61 -3.17 -9.51
C ASP A 42 -8.03 -3.23 -10.07
N PRO A 43 -8.18 -3.66 -11.34
CA PRO A 43 -9.51 -3.66 -11.98
C PRO A 43 -10.49 -4.63 -11.32
N ARG A 44 -9.98 -5.66 -10.63
CA ARG A 44 -10.86 -6.64 -9.99
C ARG A 44 -11.64 -6.07 -8.82
N HIS A 45 -11.10 -5.04 -8.19
CA HIS A 45 -11.68 -4.45 -6.99
C HIS A 45 -12.01 -2.98 -7.17
N SER A 46 -12.23 -2.55 -8.41
CA SER A 46 -12.46 -1.14 -8.71
C SER A 46 -13.92 -0.82 -9.02
N GLU A 47 -14.85 -1.55 -8.45
CA GLU A 47 -16.27 -1.24 -8.61
C GLU A 47 -16.59 0.03 -7.81
N GLY A 48 -17.13 1.03 -8.51
CA GLY A 48 -17.52 2.27 -7.88
C GLY A 48 -16.40 3.26 -7.66
N GLU A 49 -15.19 2.80 -7.32
CA GLU A 49 -14.04 3.68 -7.20
C GLU A 49 -12.78 2.92 -7.62
N GLN A 50 -11.85 3.66 -8.18
CA GLN A 50 -10.60 3.09 -8.67
C GLN A 50 -9.72 2.67 -7.49
N ARG A 51 -9.29 1.42 -7.48
CA ARG A 51 -8.37 0.92 -6.46
C ARG A 51 -7.02 0.65 -7.06
N TYR A 52 -6.00 0.76 -6.22
CA TYR A 52 -4.61 0.63 -6.63
C TYR A 52 -3.88 -0.31 -5.69
N VAL A 53 -2.79 -0.86 -6.21
CA VAL A 53 -1.90 -1.72 -5.43
C VAL A 53 -0.50 -1.13 -5.51
N LEU A 54 0.11 -0.92 -4.35
CA LEU A 54 1.49 -0.42 -4.26
C LEU A 54 2.36 -1.52 -3.68
N LEU A 55 3.40 -1.90 -4.42
CA LEU A 55 4.42 -2.84 -3.95
C LEU A 55 5.66 -2.03 -3.63
N GLY A 56 6.08 -2.03 -2.37
CA GLY A 56 7.23 -1.25 -1.98
C GLY A 56 7.70 -1.56 -0.57
N GLN A 57 8.82 -0.95 -0.22
CA GLN A 57 9.48 -1.20 1.06
C GLN A 57 9.04 -0.18 2.10
N SER A 58 8.71 -0.68 3.30
CA SER A 58 8.31 0.19 4.41
C SER A 58 9.53 0.74 5.12
N ASN A 59 9.29 1.68 6.06
CA ASN A 59 10.37 2.24 6.88
C ASN A 59 10.98 1.19 7.83
N ARG A 60 10.36 0.03 7.97
CA ARG A 60 10.90 -1.08 8.74
C ARG A 60 11.60 -2.09 7.85
N ARG A 61 11.86 -1.73 6.60
CA ARG A 61 12.54 -2.56 5.61
C ARG A 61 11.81 -3.85 5.31
N ARG A 62 10.48 -3.80 5.38
CA ARG A 62 9.64 -4.92 4.97
C ARG A 62 9.01 -4.59 3.65
N LEU A 63 9.03 -5.55 2.73
CA LEU A 63 8.38 -5.37 1.44
C LEU A 63 6.90 -5.69 1.59
N LEU A 64 6.06 -4.70 1.30
CA LEU A 64 4.62 -4.79 1.55
C LEU A 64 3.85 -4.55 0.27
N VAL A 65 2.64 -5.12 0.24
CA VAL A 65 1.65 -4.85 -0.80
C VAL A 65 0.53 -4.07 -0.12
N VAL A 66 0.32 -2.85 -0.56
CA VAL A 66 -0.66 -1.94 0.05
C VAL A 66 -1.76 -1.66 -0.97
N MET A 67 -3.00 -1.94 -0.58
CA MET A 67 -4.15 -1.60 -1.41
C MET A 67 -4.74 -0.30 -0.92
N PHE A 68 -5.04 0.60 -1.85
CA PHE A 68 -5.54 1.92 -1.48
C PHE A 68 -6.41 2.49 -2.60
N THR A 69 -7.11 3.56 -2.26
CA THR A 69 -7.84 4.35 -3.23
C THR A 69 -7.61 5.82 -2.91
N GLU A 70 -7.91 6.68 -3.86
CA GLU A 70 -7.79 8.11 -3.66
C GLU A 70 -9.16 8.71 -3.38
N ARG A 71 -9.27 9.51 -2.34
CA ARG A 71 -10.49 10.19 -1.98
C ARG A 71 -10.17 11.66 -1.77
N GLY A 72 -10.52 12.50 -2.78
CA GLY A 72 -10.10 13.88 -2.77
C GLY A 72 -8.60 13.96 -2.77
N GLU A 73 -8.03 14.67 -1.80
CA GLU A 73 -6.58 14.80 -1.69
C GLU A 73 -5.97 13.79 -0.72
N ALA A 74 -6.78 12.87 -0.22
CA ALA A 74 -6.32 11.88 0.74
C ALA A 74 -6.12 10.52 0.08
N ILE A 75 -5.20 9.76 0.61
CA ILE A 75 -5.00 8.37 0.24
C ILE A 75 -5.70 7.53 1.31
N HIS A 76 -6.68 6.76 0.88
CA HIS A 76 -7.44 5.92 1.81
C HIS A 76 -6.90 4.50 1.76
N LEU A 77 -6.30 4.05 2.86
CA LEU A 77 -5.71 2.72 2.93
C LEU A 77 -6.78 1.67 3.17
N ILE A 78 -6.71 0.58 2.42
CA ILE A 78 -7.71 -0.48 2.46
C ILE A 78 -7.16 -1.74 3.11
N SER A 79 -5.94 -2.16 2.73
CA SER A 79 -5.30 -3.32 3.31
C SER A 79 -3.80 -3.27 3.06
N ALA A 80 -3.05 -4.03 3.84
CA ALA A 80 -1.61 -4.13 3.66
C ALA A 80 -1.16 -5.51 4.16
N ARG A 81 -0.29 -6.15 3.39
CA ARG A 81 0.24 -7.46 3.74
C ARG A 81 1.68 -7.56 3.27
N LYS A 82 2.38 -8.57 3.77
CA LYS A 82 3.73 -8.82 3.32
C LYS A 82 3.72 -9.35 1.89
N ALA A 83 4.75 -9.01 1.14
CA ALA A 83 4.89 -9.48 -0.24
C ALA A 83 5.16 -10.98 -0.25
N THR A 84 4.70 -11.65 -1.31
CA THR A 84 5.07 -13.03 -1.57
C THR A 84 6.46 -13.08 -2.19
N ARG A 85 7.03 -14.28 -2.29
CA ARG A 85 8.34 -14.43 -2.94
C ARG A 85 8.34 -13.97 -4.38
N ARG A 86 7.25 -14.22 -5.08
CA ARG A 86 7.12 -13.78 -6.47
C ARG A 86 7.12 -12.26 -6.54
N GLU A 87 6.40 -11.62 -5.63
CA GLU A 87 6.36 -10.16 -5.58
C GLU A 87 7.70 -9.58 -5.19
N GLU A 88 8.42 -10.24 -4.28
CA GLU A 88 9.77 -9.82 -3.94
C GLU A 88 10.68 -9.82 -5.17
N ARG A 89 10.59 -10.87 -5.97
CA ARG A 89 11.38 -10.94 -7.19
C ARG A 89 11.01 -9.84 -8.18
N GLU A 90 9.71 -9.59 -8.32
CA GLU A 90 9.26 -8.52 -9.21
C GLU A 90 9.83 -7.17 -8.77
N TYR A 91 9.83 -6.92 -7.47
CA TYR A 91 10.35 -5.68 -6.93
C TYR A 91 11.87 -5.58 -7.16
N GLU A 92 12.60 -6.66 -6.88
CA GLU A 92 14.06 -6.66 -6.99
C GLU A 92 14.55 -6.55 -8.42
N GLU A 93 13.82 -7.17 -9.34
CA GLU A 93 14.17 -7.07 -10.76
C GLU A 93 13.90 -5.68 -11.31
N GLY A 94 13.04 -4.95 -10.63
CA GLY A 94 12.73 -3.62 -11.04
C GLY A 94 11.97 -3.58 -12.32
N GLU A 95 12.01 -2.43 -12.98
CA GLU A 95 11.37 -2.23 -14.25
C GLU A 95 12.32 -2.65 -15.36
N ALA A 96 11.88 -3.59 -16.11
CA ALA A 96 12.70 -4.03 -17.24
C ALA A 96 12.58 -3.03 -18.39
#